data_d2f68e7d84e82c86456dca23a7acc022
#
_entry.id   d2f68e7d84e82c86456dca23a7acc022
#
_cell.length_a   1.000
_cell.length_b   1.000
_cell.length_c   1.000
_cell.angle_alpha   90.00
_cell.angle_beta   90.00
_cell.angle_gamma   90.00
#
_symmetry.space_group_name_H-M   'P 1'
#
loop_
_entity.id
_entity.type
_entity.pdbx_description
1 polymer ?
#
loop_
_entity_poly.entity_id
_entity_poly.type
_entity_poly.pdbx_seq_one_letter_code
_entity_poly.pdbx_strand_id
1 'polypeptide(L)'
;KALHRVTKTARSGDKESIKLVAILEKCQAALNEAKPVRTLEFSKEELPLLKQFFLITAKPAMFVANVSEDGFENNPLLDRLKAFAVAQNAPVVAICAKMEAEMAEMEDEDKAMFLAELGQTEPGLDRLIRSAYSLLGLQTYFTAGVKEVRGWTIHVGDTGPQAAGVIHTDFEKGYI
;
A
#
# COMPACT_ATOMS: atom_id res chain seq x y z
N LYS A 1 -21.59 3.52 -15.19
CA LYS A 1 -22.71 4.10 -14.39
C LYS A 1 -22.32 5.44 -13.77
N ALA A 2 -21.17 5.56 -13.04
CA ALA A 2 -20.74 6.81 -12.41
C ALA A 2 -20.59 7.94 -13.43
N LEU A 3 -19.85 7.73 -14.52
CA LEU A 3 -19.64 8.72 -15.60
C LEU A 3 -20.98 9.24 -16.14
N HIS A 4 -21.92 8.36 -16.48
CA HIS A 4 -23.24 8.76 -16.99
C HIS A 4 -24.00 9.67 -16.01
N ARG A 5 -23.96 9.35 -14.70
CA ARG A 5 -24.61 10.16 -13.65
C ARG A 5 -23.98 11.56 -13.57
N VAL A 6 -22.65 11.63 -13.51
CA VAL A 6 -21.92 12.90 -13.38
C VAL A 6 -22.08 13.75 -14.63
N THR A 7 -22.05 13.17 -15.83
CA THR A 7 -22.29 13.88 -17.11
C THR A 7 -23.65 14.56 -17.12
N LYS A 8 -24.68 13.94 -16.54
CA LYS A 8 -26.01 14.56 -16.46
C LYS A 8 -25.98 15.84 -15.61
N THR A 9 -25.27 15.82 -14.46
CA THR A 9 -25.12 17.00 -13.60
C THR A 9 -24.22 18.06 -14.24
N ALA A 10 -23.15 17.65 -14.92
CA ALA A 10 -22.26 18.59 -15.60
C ALA A 10 -22.96 19.44 -16.68
N ARG A 11 -24.03 18.93 -17.30
CA ARG A 11 -24.86 19.68 -18.28
C ARG A 11 -25.55 20.91 -17.67
N SER A 12 -25.72 20.97 -16.37
CA SER A 12 -26.25 22.16 -15.68
C SER A 12 -25.21 23.25 -15.42
N GLY A 13 -23.96 23.05 -15.89
CA GLY A 13 -22.88 24.04 -15.74
C GLY A 13 -22.13 23.95 -14.41
N ASP A 14 -22.33 22.89 -13.61
CA ASP A 14 -21.62 22.67 -12.37
C ASP A 14 -20.15 22.37 -12.64
N LYS A 15 -19.25 23.28 -12.19
CA LYS A 15 -17.81 23.23 -12.44
C LYS A 15 -17.13 21.99 -11.86
N GLU A 16 -17.60 21.51 -10.71
CA GLU A 16 -17.06 20.32 -10.07
C GLU A 16 -17.42 19.07 -10.86
N SER A 17 -18.69 18.96 -11.30
CA SER A 17 -19.12 17.87 -12.16
C SER A 17 -18.41 17.83 -13.50
N ILE A 18 -18.07 18.99 -14.08
CA ILE A 18 -17.28 19.07 -15.32
C ILE A 18 -15.87 18.48 -15.10
N LYS A 19 -15.19 18.85 -14.00
CA LYS A 19 -13.89 18.27 -13.63
C LYS A 19 -14.00 16.75 -13.41
N LEU A 20 -15.05 16.30 -12.73
CA LEU A 20 -15.31 14.88 -12.48
C LEU A 20 -15.52 14.08 -13.77
N VAL A 21 -16.22 14.64 -14.76
CA VAL A 21 -16.37 14.00 -16.08
C VAL A 21 -15.01 13.74 -16.71
N ALA A 22 -14.14 14.75 -16.76
CA ALA A 22 -12.80 14.62 -17.35
C ALA A 22 -11.95 13.53 -16.63
N ILE A 23 -12.00 13.51 -15.28
CA ILE A 23 -11.31 12.49 -14.47
C ILE A 23 -11.84 11.09 -14.80
N LEU A 24 -13.16 10.92 -14.86
CA LEU A 24 -13.78 9.61 -15.11
C LEU A 24 -13.56 9.14 -16.55
N GLU A 25 -13.55 10.03 -17.54
CA GLU A 25 -13.24 9.70 -18.92
C GLU A 25 -11.77 9.23 -19.07
N LYS A 26 -10.84 9.91 -18.40
CA LYS A 26 -9.43 9.49 -18.30
C LYS A 26 -9.30 8.09 -17.69
N CYS A 27 -10.02 7.82 -16.58
CA CYS A 27 -10.07 6.50 -15.97
C CYS A 27 -10.68 5.46 -16.91
N GLN A 28 -11.77 5.78 -17.61
CA GLN A 28 -12.44 4.87 -18.53
C GLN A 28 -11.54 4.48 -19.69
N ALA A 29 -10.84 5.45 -20.27
CA ALA A 29 -9.89 5.19 -21.37
C ALA A 29 -8.80 4.20 -20.94
N ALA A 30 -8.18 4.41 -19.78
CA ALA A 30 -7.17 3.49 -19.26
C ALA A 30 -7.72 2.08 -18.96
N LEU A 31 -8.91 2.00 -18.35
CA LEU A 31 -9.54 0.72 -18.04
C LEU A 31 -9.94 -0.06 -19.31
N ASN A 32 -10.35 0.62 -20.37
CA ASN A 32 -10.62 -0.02 -21.66
C ASN A 32 -9.36 -0.61 -22.29
N GLU A 33 -8.18 -0.07 -21.97
CA GLU A 33 -6.87 -0.60 -22.38
C GLU A 33 -6.29 -1.60 -21.36
N ALA A 34 -7.11 -2.07 -20.41
CA ALA A 34 -6.68 -2.93 -19.29
C ALA A 34 -5.56 -2.33 -18.42
N LYS A 35 -5.41 -0.99 -18.42
CA LYS A 35 -4.47 -0.27 -17.56
C LYS A 35 -5.15 0.09 -16.23
N PRO A 36 -4.56 -0.20 -15.07
CA PRO A 36 -5.14 0.16 -13.78
C PRO A 36 -5.07 1.67 -13.55
N VAL A 37 -6.08 2.23 -12.89
CA VAL A 37 -6.18 3.69 -12.63
C VAL A 37 -5.00 4.23 -11.82
N ARG A 38 -4.37 3.40 -10.97
CA ARG A 38 -3.18 3.80 -10.19
C ARG A 38 -1.94 4.15 -11.04
N THR A 39 -1.92 3.78 -12.33
CA THR A 39 -0.84 4.15 -13.26
C THR A 39 -1.04 5.51 -13.91
N LEU A 40 -2.18 6.15 -13.67
CA LEU A 40 -2.49 7.48 -14.18
C LEU A 40 -2.01 8.55 -13.21
N GLU A 41 -1.54 9.65 -13.74
CA GLU A 41 -1.19 10.83 -12.97
C GLU A 41 -2.42 11.71 -12.74
N PHE A 42 -2.63 12.13 -11.50
CA PHE A 42 -3.67 13.06 -11.09
C PHE A 42 -3.06 14.19 -10.26
N SER A 43 -3.59 15.38 -10.41
CA SER A 43 -3.20 16.52 -9.58
C SER A 43 -3.67 16.32 -8.12
N LYS A 44 -3.07 17.11 -7.21
CA LYS A 44 -3.48 17.12 -5.79
C LYS A 44 -4.95 17.48 -5.60
N GLU A 45 -5.53 18.25 -6.52
CA GLU A 45 -6.94 18.64 -6.50
C GLU A 45 -7.87 17.54 -7.06
N GLU A 46 -7.39 16.72 -8.01
CA GLU A 46 -8.16 15.66 -8.62
C GLU A 46 -8.25 14.40 -7.74
N LEU A 47 -7.21 14.12 -6.96
CA LEU A 47 -7.17 12.93 -6.10
C LEU A 47 -8.34 12.81 -5.11
N PRO A 48 -8.77 13.87 -4.38
CA PRO A 48 -9.94 13.80 -3.51
C PRO A 48 -11.22 13.50 -4.28
N LEU A 49 -11.35 14.09 -5.49
CA LEU A 49 -12.51 13.86 -6.37
C LEU A 49 -12.56 12.42 -6.90
N LEU A 50 -11.40 11.83 -7.18
CA LEU A 50 -11.30 10.43 -7.62
C LEU A 50 -11.62 9.45 -6.47
N LYS A 51 -11.16 9.75 -5.25
CA LYS A 51 -11.33 8.86 -4.08
C LYS A 51 -12.78 8.51 -3.79
N GLN A 52 -13.73 9.42 -4.03
CA GLN A 52 -15.17 9.18 -3.79
C GLN A 52 -15.77 8.04 -4.62
N PHE A 53 -15.10 7.60 -5.69
CA PHE A 53 -15.57 6.50 -6.54
C PHE A 53 -15.09 5.12 -6.08
N PHE A 54 -14.18 5.06 -5.12
CA PHE A 54 -13.64 3.81 -4.55
C PHE A 54 -13.19 2.80 -5.60
N LEU A 55 -12.56 3.28 -6.70
CA LEU A 55 -12.11 2.41 -7.77
C LEU A 55 -11.03 1.44 -7.26
N ILE A 56 -11.28 0.13 -7.41
CA ILE A 56 -10.35 -0.90 -6.93
C ILE A 56 -8.97 -0.79 -7.59
N THR A 57 -8.94 -0.43 -8.86
CA THR A 57 -7.70 -0.26 -9.62
C THR A 57 -6.96 1.04 -9.32
N ALA A 58 -7.56 1.99 -8.58
CA ALA A 58 -6.91 3.20 -8.07
C ALA A 58 -6.14 2.96 -6.76
N LYS A 59 -6.43 1.83 -6.08
CA LYS A 59 -5.73 1.49 -4.83
C LYS A 59 -4.28 1.12 -5.11
N PRO A 60 -3.35 1.45 -4.19
CA PRO A 60 -1.97 0.94 -4.26
C PRO A 60 -1.99 -0.59 -4.32
N ALA A 61 -1.06 -1.15 -5.04
CA ALA A 61 -0.91 -2.60 -5.19
C ALA A 61 0.54 -3.01 -4.96
N MET A 62 0.74 -4.18 -4.42
CA MET A 62 2.02 -4.83 -4.24
C MET A 62 1.91 -6.26 -4.77
N PHE A 63 2.98 -6.76 -5.37
CA PHE A 63 3.07 -8.16 -5.82
C PHE A 63 3.91 -8.95 -4.82
N VAL A 64 3.36 -10.08 -4.38
CA VAL A 64 4.07 -11.05 -3.54
C VAL A 64 4.37 -12.26 -4.41
N ALA A 65 5.66 -12.48 -4.69
CA ALA A 65 6.12 -13.63 -5.44
C ALA A 65 6.43 -14.78 -4.48
N ASN A 66 5.62 -15.82 -4.49
CA ASN A 66 5.94 -17.05 -3.78
C ASN A 66 6.90 -17.87 -4.66
N VAL A 67 8.16 -17.97 -4.24
CA VAL A 67 9.23 -18.68 -4.93
C VAL A 67 9.64 -19.94 -4.17
N SER A 68 10.36 -20.85 -4.83
CA SER A 68 11.05 -21.95 -4.17
C SER A 68 12.26 -21.45 -3.38
N GLU A 69 12.86 -22.30 -2.56
CA GLU A 69 14.02 -21.97 -1.72
C GLU A 69 15.21 -21.44 -2.54
N ASP A 70 15.42 -21.98 -3.73
CA ASP A 70 16.44 -21.58 -4.72
C ASP A 70 15.94 -20.54 -5.73
N GLY A 71 14.68 -20.12 -5.63
CA GLY A 71 14.01 -19.27 -6.62
C GLY A 71 14.15 -17.77 -6.43
N PHE A 72 14.97 -17.30 -5.50
CA PHE A 72 15.19 -15.86 -5.27
C PHE A 72 16.12 -15.23 -6.32
N GLU A 73 17.02 -16.03 -6.89
CA GLU A 73 17.98 -15.62 -7.92
C GLU A 73 17.77 -16.47 -9.19
N ASN A 74 18.24 -15.94 -10.32
CA ASN A 74 18.17 -16.63 -11.63
C ASN A 74 16.77 -17.16 -11.99
N ASN A 75 15.71 -16.45 -11.59
CA ASN A 75 14.33 -16.85 -11.79
C ASN A 75 13.66 -15.98 -12.87
N PRO A 76 13.53 -16.49 -14.10
CA PRO A 76 12.94 -15.72 -15.21
C PRO A 76 11.49 -15.27 -14.97
N LEU A 77 10.71 -16.04 -14.16
CA LEU A 77 9.34 -15.67 -13.81
C LEU A 77 9.31 -14.48 -12.84
N LEU A 78 10.21 -14.50 -11.85
CA LEU A 78 10.39 -13.39 -10.90
C LEU A 78 10.83 -12.11 -11.64
N ASP A 79 11.75 -12.24 -12.60
CA ASP A 79 12.22 -11.10 -13.38
C ASP A 79 11.11 -10.51 -14.27
N ARG A 80 10.30 -11.36 -14.88
CA ARG A 80 9.10 -10.93 -15.63
C ARG A 80 8.09 -10.23 -14.73
N LEU A 81 7.87 -10.74 -13.52
CA LEU A 81 6.98 -10.11 -12.55
C LEU A 81 7.52 -8.75 -12.11
N LYS A 82 8.84 -8.63 -11.85
CA LYS A 82 9.46 -7.35 -11.52
C LYS A 82 9.28 -6.32 -12.64
N ALA A 83 9.54 -6.72 -13.89
CA ALA A 83 9.34 -5.86 -15.05
C ALA A 83 7.87 -5.40 -15.20
N PHE A 84 6.92 -6.31 -15.00
CA PHE A 84 5.50 -6.00 -15.02
C PHE A 84 5.09 -5.04 -13.89
N ALA A 85 5.62 -5.24 -12.69
CA ALA A 85 5.33 -4.42 -11.52
C ALA A 85 5.87 -2.99 -11.65
N VAL A 86 7.06 -2.83 -12.24
CA VAL A 86 7.63 -1.51 -12.56
C VAL A 86 6.69 -0.72 -13.46
N ALA A 87 6.12 -1.34 -14.50
CA ALA A 87 5.15 -0.70 -15.39
C ALA A 87 3.86 -0.26 -14.67
N GLN A 88 3.59 -0.80 -13.49
CA GLN A 88 2.43 -0.46 -12.65
C GLN A 88 2.79 0.39 -11.42
N ASN A 89 4.04 0.82 -11.31
CA ASN A 89 4.55 1.53 -10.13
C ASN A 89 4.23 0.79 -8.82
N ALA A 90 4.42 -0.54 -8.82
CA ALA A 90 4.09 -1.42 -7.72
C ALA A 90 5.34 -2.14 -7.20
N PRO A 91 5.57 -2.25 -5.89
CA PRO A 91 6.67 -3.03 -5.33
C PRO A 91 6.45 -4.53 -5.50
N VAL A 92 7.55 -5.29 -5.57
CA VAL A 92 7.55 -6.75 -5.56
C VAL A 92 8.32 -7.23 -4.33
N VAL A 93 7.72 -8.15 -3.59
CA VAL A 93 8.37 -8.86 -2.48
C VAL A 93 8.41 -10.34 -2.82
N ALA A 94 9.61 -10.92 -2.93
CA ALA A 94 9.77 -12.36 -3.08
C ALA A 94 9.84 -13.02 -1.70
N ILE A 95 9.05 -14.05 -1.49
CA ILE A 95 9.03 -14.88 -0.28
C ILE A 95 9.02 -16.36 -0.67
N CYS A 96 9.49 -17.22 0.21
CA CYS A 96 9.23 -18.66 0.13
C CYS A 96 8.31 -19.05 1.29
N ALA A 97 7.03 -19.25 0.99
CA ALA A 97 6.02 -19.52 2.02
C ALA A 97 6.32 -20.82 2.81
N LYS A 98 7.00 -21.79 2.19
CA LYS A 98 7.44 -23.01 2.87
C LYS A 98 8.46 -22.69 3.95
N MET A 99 9.49 -21.91 3.63
CA MET A 99 10.52 -21.49 4.59
C MET A 99 9.93 -20.64 5.72
N GLU A 100 8.99 -19.73 5.39
CA GLU A 100 8.31 -18.90 6.41
C GLU A 100 7.52 -19.79 7.39
N ALA A 101 6.86 -20.84 6.90
CA ALA A 101 6.13 -21.78 7.75
C ALA A 101 7.07 -22.58 8.64
N GLU A 102 8.21 -23.03 8.13
CA GLU A 102 9.24 -23.74 8.92
C GLU A 102 9.83 -22.83 9.99
N MET A 103 10.19 -21.58 9.64
CA MET A 103 10.71 -20.61 10.58
C MET A 103 9.72 -20.22 11.69
N ALA A 104 8.41 -20.29 11.42
CA ALA A 104 7.40 -19.96 12.41
C ALA A 104 7.40 -20.92 13.61
N GLU A 105 7.90 -22.14 13.43
CA GLU A 105 8.01 -23.20 14.47
C GLU A 105 9.38 -23.22 15.15
N MET A 106 10.35 -22.39 14.69
CA MET A 106 11.71 -22.35 15.25
C MET A 106 11.82 -21.37 16.41
N GLU A 107 12.72 -21.69 17.36
CA GLU A 107 13.16 -20.72 18.35
C GLU A 107 14.02 -19.61 17.70
N ASP A 108 14.13 -18.45 18.35
CA ASP A 108 14.77 -17.28 17.76
C ASP A 108 16.25 -17.49 17.37
N GLU A 109 16.99 -18.31 18.14
CA GLU A 109 18.39 -18.62 17.86
C GLU A 109 18.54 -19.49 16.58
N ASP A 110 17.70 -20.52 16.47
CA ASP A 110 17.68 -21.41 15.30
C ASP A 110 17.23 -20.66 14.04
N LYS A 111 16.24 -19.78 14.18
CA LYS A 111 15.77 -18.90 13.10
C LYS A 111 16.89 -18.00 12.58
N ALA A 112 17.70 -17.42 13.46
CA ALA A 112 18.82 -16.58 13.06
C ALA A 112 19.89 -17.37 12.30
N MET A 113 20.20 -18.59 12.71
CA MET A 113 21.13 -19.47 12.01
C MET A 113 20.60 -19.88 10.64
N PHE A 114 19.34 -20.28 10.56
CA PHE A 114 18.68 -20.66 9.32
C PHE A 114 18.69 -19.52 8.28
N LEU A 115 18.37 -18.29 8.70
CA LEU A 115 18.44 -17.11 7.85
C LEU A 115 19.87 -16.85 7.35
N ALA A 116 20.86 -16.99 8.21
CA ALA A 116 22.28 -16.80 7.85
C ALA A 116 22.75 -17.82 6.81
N GLU A 117 22.35 -19.08 6.93
CA GLU A 117 22.65 -20.14 5.94
C GLU A 117 22.08 -19.83 4.56
N LEU A 118 20.92 -19.17 4.52
CA LEU A 118 20.24 -18.74 3.29
C LEU A 118 20.76 -17.40 2.75
N GLY A 119 21.72 -16.77 3.41
CA GLY A 119 22.20 -15.44 3.06
C GLY A 119 21.15 -14.34 3.24
N GLN A 120 20.10 -14.59 4.04
CA GLN A 120 19.05 -13.64 4.36
C GLN A 120 19.35 -12.95 5.70
N THR A 121 18.96 -11.69 5.82
CA THR A 121 19.15 -10.91 7.06
C THR A 121 17.89 -10.84 7.91
N GLU A 122 16.74 -11.16 7.32
CA GLU A 122 15.43 -11.09 7.98
C GLU A 122 14.43 -12.03 7.28
N PRO A 123 13.38 -12.48 7.99
CA PRO A 123 12.29 -13.27 7.40
C PRO A 123 11.59 -12.52 6.23
N GLY A 124 11.08 -13.27 5.27
CA GLY A 124 10.33 -12.72 4.16
C GLY A 124 9.04 -12.03 4.60
N LEU A 125 8.42 -12.53 5.67
CA LEU A 125 7.25 -11.92 6.29
C LEU A 125 7.53 -10.50 6.80
N ASP A 126 8.69 -10.28 7.41
CA ASP A 126 9.07 -8.94 7.90
C ASP A 126 9.29 -7.97 6.73
N ARG A 127 9.92 -8.43 5.65
CA ARG A 127 10.05 -7.66 4.40
C ARG A 127 8.68 -7.30 3.81
N LEU A 128 7.75 -8.27 3.83
CA LEU A 128 6.38 -8.08 3.34
C LEU A 128 5.64 -7.01 4.17
N ILE A 129 5.68 -7.12 5.49
CA ILE A 129 5.05 -6.16 6.41
C ILE A 129 5.63 -4.76 6.19
N ARG A 130 6.96 -4.64 6.15
CA ARG A 130 7.63 -3.35 5.93
C ARG A 130 7.27 -2.73 4.59
N SER A 131 7.24 -3.54 3.53
CA SER A 131 6.84 -3.09 2.19
C SER A 131 5.36 -2.64 2.16
N ALA A 132 4.47 -3.34 2.86
CA ALA A 132 3.07 -2.96 2.98
C ALA A 132 2.89 -1.63 3.74
N TYR A 133 3.59 -1.45 4.85
CA TYR A 133 3.59 -0.18 5.60
C TYR A 133 4.09 0.98 4.74
N SER A 134 5.21 0.79 4.05
CA SER A 134 5.75 1.79 3.11
C SER A 134 4.77 2.12 1.99
N LEU A 135 4.15 1.11 1.38
CA LEU A 135 3.17 1.29 0.30
C LEU A 135 1.94 2.10 0.74
N LEU A 136 1.51 1.90 1.97
CA LEU A 136 0.35 2.58 2.55
C LEU A 136 0.72 3.91 3.22
N GLY A 137 2.01 4.26 3.27
CA GLY A 137 2.50 5.46 3.96
C GLY A 137 2.24 5.40 5.46
N LEU A 138 2.34 4.22 6.07
CA LEU A 138 2.10 4.01 7.49
C LEU A 138 3.39 3.98 8.29
N GLN A 139 3.30 4.42 9.53
CA GLN A 139 4.35 4.26 10.55
C GLN A 139 3.72 3.98 11.90
N THR A 140 4.49 3.41 12.81
CA THR A 140 4.03 3.09 14.17
C THR A 140 4.88 3.83 15.19
N TYR A 141 4.24 4.42 16.20
CA TYR A 141 4.90 4.89 17.40
C TYR A 141 4.36 4.15 18.63
N PHE A 142 5.12 4.18 19.73
CA PHE A 142 4.77 3.45 20.95
C PHE A 142 4.46 4.43 22.06
N THR A 143 3.46 4.07 22.86
CA THR A 143 3.24 4.67 24.18
C THR A 143 3.57 3.65 25.26
N ALA A 144 4.24 4.09 26.32
CA ALA A 144 4.55 3.26 27.48
C ALA A 144 4.00 3.94 28.73
N GLY A 145 3.21 3.21 29.48
CA GLY A 145 2.63 3.65 30.75
C GLY A 145 2.64 2.52 31.78
N VAL A 146 2.24 2.84 33.00
CA VAL A 146 2.19 1.87 34.09
C VAL A 146 1.23 0.71 33.81
N LYS A 147 0.17 0.95 33.03
CA LYS A 147 -0.88 -0.04 32.76
C LYS A 147 -0.66 -0.82 31.46
N GLU A 148 -0.09 -0.18 30.44
CA GLU A 148 0.12 -0.82 29.14
C GLU A 148 1.26 -0.20 28.36
N VAL A 149 1.83 -1.01 27.45
CA VAL A 149 2.67 -0.56 26.34
C VAL A 149 1.89 -0.85 25.07
N ARG A 150 1.72 0.15 24.19
CA ARG A 150 0.90 0.02 22.99
C ARG A 150 1.51 0.69 21.78
N GLY A 151 1.43 -0.01 20.63
CA GLY A 151 1.76 0.56 19.32
C GLY A 151 0.53 1.23 18.69
N TRP A 152 0.75 2.39 18.05
CA TRP A 152 -0.27 3.17 17.37
C TRP A 152 0.16 3.40 15.93
N THR A 153 -0.68 3.01 14.99
CA THR A 153 -0.41 3.19 13.56
C THR A 153 -0.93 4.55 13.10
N ILE A 154 -0.05 5.34 12.49
CA ILE A 154 -0.33 6.67 11.93
C ILE A 154 0.19 6.74 10.50
N HIS A 155 -0.11 7.84 9.79
CA HIS A 155 0.43 8.06 8.47
C HIS A 155 1.75 8.83 8.53
N VAL A 156 2.63 8.55 7.59
CA VAL A 156 3.85 9.33 7.39
C VAL A 156 3.49 10.76 7.06
N GLY A 157 4.00 11.72 7.86
CA GLY A 157 3.70 13.13 7.72
C GLY A 157 2.57 13.64 8.63
N ASP A 158 1.93 12.77 9.42
CA ASP A 158 1.00 13.21 10.45
C ASP A 158 1.73 14.10 11.46
N THR A 159 1.08 15.21 11.82
CA THR A 159 1.57 16.11 12.86
C THR A 159 1.38 15.54 14.25
N GLY A 160 2.08 16.09 15.27
CA GLY A 160 1.93 15.64 16.65
C GLY A 160 0.48 15.59 17.13
N PRO A 161 -0.35 16.64 16.93
CA PRO A 161 -1.78 16.59 17.24
C PRO A 161 -2.53 15.45 16.54
N GLN A 162 -2.31 15.25 15.25
CA GLN A 162 -2.94 14.17 14.47
C GLN A 162 -2.55 12.79 15.01
N ALA A 163 -1.27 12.58 15.31
CA ALA A 163 -0.78 11.36 15.93
C ALA A 163 -1.41 11.12 17.30
N ALA A 164 -1.49 12.15 18.15
CA ALA A 164 -2.16 12.07 19.45
C ALA A 164 -3.66 11.79 19.32
N GLY A 165 -4.30 12.30 18.27
CA GLY A 165 -5.72 12.07 17.95
C GLY A 165 -6.06 10.61 17.69
N VAL A 166 -5.11 9.78 17.24
CA VAL A 166 -5.29 8.35 17.06
C VAL A 166 -5.47 7.61 18.39
N ILE A 167 -4.90 8.15 19.49
CA ILE A 167 -5.12 7.62 20.85
C ILE A 167 -6.52 8.04 21.33
N HIS A 168 -6.82 9.33 21.28
CA HIS A 168 -8.10 9.90 21.66
C HIS A 168 -8.25 11.31 21.09
N THR A 169 -9.46 11.66 20.65
CA THR A 169 -9.75 12.98 20.07
C THR A 169 -9.45 14.17 21.00
N ASP A 170 -9.52 13.95 22.33
CA ASP A 170 -9.18 14.99 23.30
C ASP A 170 -7.67 15.31 23.32
N PHE A 171 -6.83 14.30 23.01
CA PHE A 171 -5.39 14.52 22.90
C PHE A 171 -5.00 15.32 21.67
N GLU A 172 -5.76 15.21 20.57
CA GLU A 172 -5.59 16.06 19.40
C GLU A 172 -5.88 17.53 19.72
N LYS A 173 -7.01 17.78 20.43
CA LYS A 173 -7.47 19.13 20.80
C LYS A 173 -6.66 19.77 21.92
N GLY A 174 -6.15 18.97 22.83
CA GLY A 174 -5.35 19.41 24.00
C GLY A 174 -3.84 19.33 23.78
N TYR A 175 -3.39 19.06 22.56
CA TYR A 175 -1.96 18.98 22.25
C TYR A 175 -1.31 20.35 22.33
N ILE A 176 -0.24 20.48 23.16
CA ILE A 176 0.50 21.72 23.42
C ILE A 176 1.91 21.59 22.83
#